data_3291c7cb6a44f769290b5677ce3aee8c
#
_entry.id   3291c7cb6a44f769290b5677ce3aee8c
#
_cell.length_a   1.000
_cell.length_b   1.000
_cell.length_c   1.000
_cell.angle_alpha   90.00
_cell.angle_beta   90.00
_cell.angle_gamma   90.00
#
_symmetry.space_group_name_H-M   'P 1'
#
loop_
_entity.id
_entity.type
_entity.pdbx_description
1 polymer ?
#
loop_
_entity_poly.entity_id
_entity_poly.type
_entity_poly.pdbx_seq_one_letter_code
_entity_poly.pdbx_strand_id
1 'polypeptide(L)'
;GGIENARAYITGLGYYELYINGKKVGDHVLAPNQTNYDSRQENSFENGRVANMSTRILYETFDIGNYLKEGENVAAVILGNGWYYRTERDEFLPMYSNLPRFISQIEIENTDNSKQIIVSDETWKMGTGPIVENSIYYGEVYDARLEIPNWNLSGFDDNNWENSKVVRTPDGKLRTQMSEPDRVV
;
A
#
# COMPACT_ATOMS: atom_id res chain seq x y z
N GLY A 1 21.95 -13.84 13.81
CA GLY A 1 22.40 -12.57 14.38
C GLY A 1 21.21 -11.71 14.75
N GLY A 2 21.33 -10.87 15.77
CA GLY A 2 20.25 -9.96 16.18
C GLY A 2 20.03 -8.87 15.13
N ILE A 3 18.82 -8.31 15.09
CA ILE A 3 18.49 -7.15 14.27
C ILE A 3 18.90 -5.90 15.06
N GLU A 4 19.67 -5.00 14.43
CA GLU A 4 20.05 -3.72 15.01
C GLU A 4 19.01 -2.65 14.65
N ASN A 5 18.61 -2.60 13.38
CA ASN A 5 17.65 -1.63 12.87
C ASN A 5 16.86 -2.26 11.71
N ALA A 6 15.56 -1.95 11.62
CA ALA A 6 14.75 -2.37 10.49
C ALA A 6 13.70 -1.32 10.16
N ARG A 7 13.61 -0.97 8.89
CA ARG A 7 12.67 0.05 8.39
C ARG A 7 11.91 -0.43 7.17
N ALA A 8 10.65 -0.09 7.11
CA ALA A 8 9.82 -0.22 5.92
C ALA A 8 9.50 1.17 5.37
N TYR A 9 9.74 1.35 4.09
CA TYR A 9 9.30 2.49 3.30
C TYR A 9 8.20 1.99 2.39
N ILE A 10 7.01 2.58 2.44
CA ILE A 10 5.86 2.09 1.68
C ILE A 10 4.95 3.21 1.25
N THR A 11 4.37 3.06 0.09
CA THR A 11 3.25 3.88 -0.39
C THR A 11 2.27 3.05 -1.20
N GLY A 12 1.01 3.46 -1.18
CA GLY A 12 -0.05 2.97 -2.04
C GLY A 12 -0.57 4.06 -2.97
N LEU A 13 -1.01 3.68 -4.15
CA LEU A 13 -1.91 4.47 -4.98
C LEU A 13 -3.32 3.93 -4.74
N GLY A 14 -4.13 4.71 -4.07
CA GLY A 14 -5.23 4.29 -3.24
C GLY A 14 -4.79 4.26 -1.79
N TYR A 15 -5.32 3.34 -1.01
CA TYR A 15 -4.93 3.14 0.38
C TYR A 15 -4.21 1.82 0.58
N TYR A 16 -3.42 1.71 1.64
CA TYR A 16 -2.78 0.46 2.03
C TYR A 16 -2.80 0.26 3.55
N GLU A 17 -2.69 -0.97 3.94
CA GLU A 17 -2.30 -1.39 5.29
C GLU A 17 -1.18 -2.40 5.20
N LEU A 18 -0.08 -2.14 5.91
CA LEU A 18 1.08 -3.05 5.99
C LEU A 18 0.94 -3.96 7.20
N TYR A 19 1.20 -5.23 7.00
CA TYR A 19 1.27 -6.25 8.04
C TYR A 19 2.62 -6.93 8.04
N ILE A 20 3.14 -7.24 9.22
CA ILE A 20 4.33 -8.09 9.38
C ILE A 20 3.99 -9.16 10.42
N ASN A 21 4.17 -10.41 10.04
CA ASN A 21 3.90 -11.57 10.89
C ASN A 21 2.50 -11.53 11.54
N GLY A 22 1.49 -11.17 10.76
CA GLY A 22 0.09 -11.11 11.19
C GLY A 22 -0.30 -9.85 11.96
N LYS A 23 0.64 -8.94 12.24
CA LYS A 23 0.37 -7.71 12.98
C LYS A 23 0.38 -6.51 12.04
N LYS A 24 -0.65 -5.66 12.11
CA LYS A 24 -0.67 -4.38 11.42
C LYS A 24 0.49 -3.51 11.92
N VAL A 25 1.22 -2.90 10.98
CA VAL A 25 2.31 -1.98 11.29
C VAL A 25 1.75 -0.57 11.47
N GLY A 26 2.03 0.01 12.63
CA GLY A 26 1.53 1.33 12.99
C GLY A 26 0.02 1.36 13.31
N ASP A 27 -0.50 2.57 13.48
CA ASP A 27 -1.89 2.85 13.84
C ASP A 27 -2.60 3.71 12.79
N HIS A 28 -1.94 3.95 11.65
CA HIS A 28 -2.47 4.75 10.57
C HIS A 28 -3.65 4.07 9.88
N VAL A 29 -4.61 4.87 9.47
CA VAL A 29 -5.74 4.45 8.61
C VAL A 29 -5.80 5.34 7.38
N LEU A 30 -6.38 4.86 6.29
CA LEU A 30 -6.53 5.59 5.04
C LEU A 30 -5.21 6.17 4.51
N ALA A 31 -4.12 5.45 4.73
CA ALA A 31 -2.76 5.86 4.32
C ALA A 31 -2.45 5.47 2.87
N PRO A 32 -1.61 6.24 2.17
CA PRO A 32 -1.08 7.56 2.53
C PRO A 32 -2.08 8.69 2.21
N ASN A 33 -1.78 9.90 2.67
CA ASN A 33 -2.57 11.07 2.28
C ASN A 33 -2.50 11.28 0.78
N GLN A 34 -3.64 11.65 0.19
CA GLN A 34 -3.77 11.78 -1.25
C GLN A 34 -3.01 12.99 -1.80
N THR A 35 -2.50 12.80 -3.01
CA THR A 35 -1.86 13.86 -3.80
C THR A 35 -2.22 13.71 -5.28
N ASN A 36 -1.74 14.61 -6.13
CA ASN A 36 -1.80 14.44 -7.57
C ASN A 36 -0.65 13.52 -8.01
N TYR A 37 -0.96 12.30 -8.41
CA TYR A 37 0.01 11.25 -8.68
C TYR A 37 0.66 11.35 -10.07
N ASP A 38 -0.07 11.87 -11.06
CA ASP A 38 0.36 11.81 -12.46
C ASP A 38 -0.11 13.05 -13.24
N SER A 39 0.84 13.77 -13.86
CA SER A 39 0.54 14.94 -14.70
C SER A 39 -0.12 14.57 -16.03
N ARG A 40 0.01 13.30 -16.46
CA ARG A 40 -0.51 12.81 -17.74
C ARG A 40 -1.99 12.48 -17.70
N GLN A 41 -2.62 12.47 -16.54
CA GLN A 41 -4.05 12.31 -16.47
C GLN A 41 -4.71 13.66 -16.73
N GLU A 42 -5.51 13.69 -17.77
CA GLU A 42 -6.42 14.81 -18.02
C GLU A 42 -7.38 14.89 -16.86
N ASN A 43 -7.13 15.83 -15.96
CA ASN A 43 -8.12 16.19 -14.98
C ASN A 43 -9.28 16.80 -15.72
N SER A 44 -10.40 16.13 -15.76
CA SER A 44 -11.65 16.57 -16.40
C SER A 44 -12.28 17.82 -15.79
N PHE A 45 -11.58 18.54 -14.93
CA PHE A 45 -11.96 19.88 -14.52
C PHE A 45 -11.61 20.87 -15.64
N GLU A 46 -12.57 21.12 -16.47
CA GLU A 46 -12.55 21.96 -17.66
C GLU A 46 -12.12 23.43 -17.49
N ASN A 47 -11.42 23.82 -16.47
CA ASN A 47 -11.06 25.21 -16.27
C ASN A 47 -9.59 25.47 -15.90
N GLY A 48 -8.66 24.75 -16.49
CA GLY A 48 -7.27 25.24 -16.65
C GLY A 48 -6.48 25.52 -15.37
N ARG A 49 -7.00 25.23 -14.19
CA ARG A 49 -6.37 25.60 -12.92
C ARG A 49 -5.47 24.52 -12.30
N VAL A 50 -5.43 23.34 -12.85
CA VAL A 50 -4.63 22.24 -12.30
C VAL A 50 -3.26 22.09 -13.00
N ALA A 51 -3.01 22.81 -14.08
CA ALA A 51 -1.81 22.69 -14.91
C ALA A 51 -0.47 22.99 -14.20
N ASN A 52 -0.48 23.51 -12.98
CA ASN A 52 0.74 23.86 -12.23
C ASN A 52 0.86 23.15 -10.88
N MET A 53 0.08 22.11 -10.60
CA MET A 53 0.25 21.35 -9.37
C MET A 53 1.41 20.35 -9.54
N SER A 54 2.41 20.44 -8.67
CA SER A 54 3.50 19.48 -8.64
C SER A 54 2.96 18.08 -8.34
N THR A 55 3.27 17.14 -9.23
CA THR A 55 2.95 15.72 -9.01
C THR A 55 3.88 15.11 -7.98
N ARG A 56 3.33 14.40 -7.03
CA ARG A 56 4.09 13.71 -5.98
C ARG A 56 3.32 12.52 -5.45
N ILE A 57 4.06 11.57 -4.95
CA ILE A 57 3.52 10.37 -4.28
C ILE A 57 4.09 10.37 -2.88
N LEU A 58 3.24 10.40 -1.87
CA LEU A 58 3.67 10.38 -0.48
C LEU A 58 3.95 8.95 -0.05
N TYR A 59 5.09 8.74 0.62
CA TYR A 59 5.40 7.48 1.26
C TYR A 59 5.56 7.66 2.76
N GLU A 60 5.30 6.61 3.50
CA GLU A 60 5.50 6.54 4.94
C GLU A 60 6.68 5.64 5.28
N THR A 61 7.25 5.90 6.45
CA THR A 61 8.38 5.14 6.97
C THR A 61 8.02 4.60 8.35
N PHE A 62 8.21 3.31 8.54
CA PHE A 62 7.94 2.63 9.80
C PHE A 62 9.20 1.97 10.35
N ASP A 63 9.44 2.11 11.64
CA ASP A 63 10.34 1.23 12.36
C ASP A 63 9.64 -0.11 12.58
N ILE A 64 10.21 -1.18 12.03
CA ILE A 64 9.61 -2.50 12.05
C ILE A 64 10.41 -3.52 12.86
N GLY A 65 11.44 -3.09 13.58
CA GLY A 65 12.29 -3.99 14.35
C GLY A 65 11.52 -4.88 15.31
N ASN A 66 10.51 -4.32 16.00
CA ASN A 66 9.66 -5.04 16.95
C ASN A 66 8.63 -5.99 16.31
N TYR A 67 8.45 -5.96 15.00
CA TYR A 67 7.56 -6.85 14.26
C TYR A 67 8.29 -8.07 13.71
N LEU A 68 9.60 -7.99 13.59
CA LEU A 68 10.43 -9.06 13.04
C LEU A 68 10.81 -10.07 14.11
N LYS A 69 11.02 -11.29 13.68
CA LYS A 69 11.49 -12.42 14.49
C LYS A 69 12.70 -13.08 13.82
N GLU A 70 13.44 -13.87 14.56
CA GLU A 70 14.49 -14.70 13.99
C GLU A 70 13.89 -15.75 13.02
N GLY A 71 14.55 -15.97 11.91
CA GLY A 71 14.12 -16.90 10.86
C GLY A 71 13.15 -16.27 9.87
N GLU A 72 12.13 -17.02 9.48
CA GLU A 72 11.18 -16.64 8.44
C GLU A 72 10.22 -15.54 8.91
N ASN A 73 10.07 -14.51 8.10
CA ASN A 73 9.14 -13.40 8.32
C ASN A 73 8.26 -13.20 7.08
N VAL A 74 7.04 -12.73 7.30
CA VAL A 74 6.07 -12.44 6.24
C VAL A 74 5.70 -10.97 6.29
N ALA A 75 5.86 -10.30 5.15
CA ALA A 75 5.29 -8.98 4.91
C ALA A 75 4.08 -9.11 3.99
N ALA A 76 2.98 -8.48 4.33
CA ALA A 76 1.74 -8.55 3.58
C ALA A 76 1.06 -7.18 3.55
N VAL A 77 0.29 -6.91 2.48
CA VAL A 77 -0.33 -5.60 2.25
C VAL A 77 -1.78 -5.79 1.82
N ILE A 78 -2.69 -5.08 2.48
CA ILE A 78 -4.04 -4.88 1.96
C ILE A 78 -4.05 -3.58 1.17
N LEU A 79 -4.70 -3.58 0.00
CA LEU A 79 -4.88 -2.40 -0.84
C LEU A 79 -6.34 -2.01 -0.89
N GLY A 80 -6.61 -0.72 -0.69
CA GLY A 80 -7.92 -0.10 -0.86
C GLY A 80 -7.95 0.85 -2.05
N ASN A 81 -9.12 1.06 -2.63
CA ASN A 81 -9.31 1.90 -3.82
C ASN A 81 -8.92 3.37 -3.59
N GLY A 82 -9.27 3.92 -2.42
CA GLY A 82 -9.05 5.33 -2.13
C GLY A 82 -9.58 6.22 -3.24
N TRP A 83 -8.81 7.27 -3.58
CA TRP A 83 -9.09 8.15 -4.72
C TRP A 83 -8.48 7.66 -6.05
N TYR A 84 -7.77 6.54 -6.03
CA TYR A 84 -7.03 6.06 -7.21
C TYR A 84 -7.87 5.20 -8.13
N TYR A 85 -8.77 4.41 -7.59
CA TYR A 85 -9.68 3.58 -8.38
C TYR A 85 -11.14 4.01 -8.14
N ARG A 86 -11.88 4.19 -9.22
CA ARG A 86 -13.31 4.42 -9.16
C ARG A 86 -14.07 3.14 -9.51
N THR A 87 -15.11 2.90 -8.75
CA THR A 87 -16.10 1.87 -9.08
C THR A 87 -17.10 2.40 -10.11
N GLU A 88 -17.95 1.53 -10.65
CA GLU A 88 -19.05 1.95 -11.54
C GLU A 88 -19.97 2.99 -10.90
N ARG A 89 -20.13 2.95 -9.57
CA ARG A 89 -20.92 3.93 -8.81
C ARG A 89 -20.29 5.33 -8.76
N ASP A 90 -18.98 5.39 -8.98
CA ASP A 90 -18.19 6.62 -8.89
C ASP A 90 -18.02 7.31 -10.26
N GLU A 91 -18.81 6.97 -11.28
CA GLU A 91 -18.63 7.43 -12.68
C GLU A 91 -18.50 8.95 -12.85
N PHE A 92 -19.13 9.71 -11.96
CA PHE A 92 -19.14 11.18 -12.02
C PHE A 92 -17.94 11.83 -11.34
N LEU A 93 -17.04 11.05 -10.76
CA LEU A 93 -15.93 11.57 -9.98
C LEU A 93 -14.64 11.57 -10.80
N PRO A 94 -13.88 12.67 -10.78
CA PRO A 94 -12.59 12.74 -11.48
C PRO A 94 -11.52 11.97 -10.70
N MET A 95 -11.63 10.66 -10.70
CA MET A 95 -10.68 9.75 -10.07
C MET A 95 -9.83 9.04 -11.11
N TYR A 96 -8.70 8.55 -10.69
CA TYR A 96 -7.88 7.70 -11.53
C TYR A 96 -8.60 6.37 -11.79
N SER A 97 -8.60 5.89 -13.02
CA SER A 97 -9.31 4.64 -13.39
C SER A 97 -8.34 3.45 -13.43
N ASN A 98 -7.52 3.31 -12.41
CA ASN A 98 -6.52 2.26 -12.32
C ASN A 98 -6.68 1.45 -11.05
N LEU A 99 -6.39 0.15 -11.10
CA LEU A 99 -6.37 -0.70 -9.91
C LEU A 99 -5.36 -0.17 -8.88
N PRO A 100 -5.64 -0.30 -7.58
CA PRO A 100 -4.73 0.05 -6.52
C PRO A 100 -3.36 -0.61 -6.71
N ARG A 101 -2.30 0.07 -6.29
CA ARG A 101 -0.91 -0.37 -6.41
C ARG A 101 -0.14 0.01 -5.18
N PHE A 102 0.96 -0.66 -4.95
CA PHE A 102 1.90 -0.24 -3.93
C PHE A 102 3.34 -0.41 -4.40
N ILE A 103 4.24 0.26 -3.70
CA ILE A 103 5.67 0.03 -3.74
C ILE A 103 6.18 0.02 -2.31
N SER A 104 7.05 -0.93 -2.01
CA SER A 104 7.67 -1.06 -0.69
C SER A 104 9.14 -1.42 -0.81
N GLN A 105 9.93 -0.87 0.12
CA GLN A 105 11.30 -1.28 0.38
C GLN A 105 11.47 -1.50 1.87
N ILE A 106 11.95 -2.67 2.25
CA ILE A 106 12.27 -3.01 3.63
C ILE A 106 13.78 -3.13 3.74
N GLU A 107 14.36 -2.43 4.70
CA GLU A 107 15.79 -2.45 4.99
C GLU A 107 16.00 -3.02 6.39
N ILE A 108 16.86 -4.01 6.50
CA ILE A 108 17.23 -4.66 7.76
C ILE A 108 18.74 -4.58 7.91
N GLU A 109 19.18 -4.04 9.04
CA GLU A 109 20.59 -4.04 9.46
C GLU A 109 20.74 -4.98 10.64
N ASN A 110 21.67 -5.90 10.54
CA ASN A 110 21.98 -6.86 11.61
C ASN A 110 23.14 -6.36 12.46
N THR A 111 23.25 -6.88 13.68
CA THR A 111 24.32 -6.54 14.64
C THR A 111 25.73 -6.89 14.16
N ASP A 112 25.87 -7.71 13.12
CA ASP A 112 27.12 -8.01 12.43
C ASP A 112 27.44 -7.07 11.26
N ASN A 113 26.68 -5.97 11.11
CA ASN A 113 26.71 -4.99 10.03
C ASN A 113 26.28 -5.53 8.67
N SER A 114 25.76 -6.75 8.57
CA SER A 114 25.13 -7.22 7.33
C SER A 114 23.81 -6.48 7.08
N LYS A 115 23.52 -6.25 5.79
CA LYS A 115 22.28 -5.56 5.37
C LYS A 115 21.49 -6.42 4.42
N GLN A 116 20.19 -6.39 4.60
CA GLN A 116 19.23 -7.01 3.70
C GLN A 116 18.26 -5.95 3.20
N ILE A 117 18.00 -5.94 1.88
CA ILE A 117 17.01 -5.08 1.26
C ILE A 117 16.00 -5.97 0.55
N ILE A 118 14.72 -5.79 0.87
CA ILE A 118 13.60 -6.51 0.28
C ILE A 118 12.72 -5.47 -0.40
N VAL A 119 12.38 -5.68 -1.66
CA VAL A 119 11.51 -4.79 -2.43
C VAL A 119 10.26 -5.50 -2.89
N SER A 120 9.20 -4.74 -3.16
CA SER A 120 8.03 -5.27 -3.84
C SER A 120 8.35 -5.50 -5.32
N ASP A 121 8.21 -6.74 -5.77
CA ASP A 121 8.47 -7.18 -7.14
C ASP A 121 7.49 -8.29 -7.56
N GLU A 122 7.77 -8.96 -8.68
CA GLU A 122 6.93 -10.03 -9.23
C GLU A 122 6.92 -11.31 -8.39
N THR A 123 7.77 -11.42 -7.38
CA THR A 123 7.76 -12.58 -6.46
C THR A 123 6.65 -12.51 -5.43
N TRP A 124 6.09 -11.32 -5.23
CA TRP A 124 4.95 -11.15 -4.34
C TRP A 124 3.71 -11.84 -4.93
N LYS A 125 2.91 -12.39 -4.04
CA LYS A 125 1.64 -13.02 -4.40
C LYS A 125 0.48 -12.08 -4.13
N MET A 126 -0.58 -12.19 -4.93
CA MET A 126 -1.79 -11.41 -4.76
C MET A 126 -3.04 -12.28 -4.83
N GLY A 127 -4.02 -11.95 -4.03
CA GLY A 127 -5.32 -12.57 -3.99
C GLY A 127 -6.39 -11.56 -3.61
N THR A 128 -7.64 -11.93 -3.80
CA THR A 128 -8.80 -11.16 -3.34
C THR A 128 -9.28 -11.69 -2.00
N GLY A 129 -9.78 -10.80 -1.16
CA GLY A 129 -10.24 -11.12 0.19
C GLY A 129 -11.70 -10.74 0.43
N PRO A 130 -12.08 -10.54 1.70
CA PRO A 130 -13.47 -10.30 2.11
C PRO A 130 -14.01 -8.93 1.72
N ILE A 131 -13.16 -7.96 1.41
CA ILE A 131 -13.58 -6.63 0.97
C ILE A 131 -13.91 -6.73 -0.52
N VAL A 132 -15.19 -6.88 -0.85
CA VAL A 132 -15.65 -7.08 -2.23
C VAL A 132 -15.94 -5.78 -2.96
N GLU A 133 -16.22 -4.71 -2.21
CA GLU A 133 -16.38 -3.36 -2.73
C GLU A 133 -15.86 -2.36 -1.69
N ASN A 134 -15.15 -1.33 -2.13
CA ASN A 134 -14.80 -0.19 -1.28
C ASN A 134 -14.78 1.10 -2.08
N SER A 135 -15.35 2.16 -1.51
CA SER A 135 -15.43 3.48 -2.09
C SER A 135 -15.40 4.53 -1.00
N ILE A 136 -14.75 5.65 -1.26
CA ILE A 136 -14.70 6.79 -0.33
C ILE A 136 -16.08 7.32 -0.04
N TYR A 137 -17.01 7.26 -1.00
CA TYR A 137 -18.34 7.84 -0.87
C TYR A 137 -19.39 6.83 -0.44
N TYR A 138 -19.24 5.57 -0.82
CA TYR A 138 -20.26 4.53 -0.61
C TYR A 138 -19.88 3.53 0.47
N GLY A 139 -18.67 3.68 1.03
CA GLY A 139 -18.20 2.81 2.10
C GLY A 139 -17.69 1.46 1.56
N GLU A 140 -17.83 0.44 2.38
CA GLU A 140 -17.26 -0.88 2.16
C GLU A 140 -18.35 -1.96 2.21
N VAL A 141 -18.25 -2.92 1.31
CA VAL A 141 -19.02 -4.17 1.38
C VAL A 141 -18.06 -5.30 1.76
N TYR A 142 -18.30 -5.87 2.93
CA TYR A 142 -17.49 -6.94 3.51
C TYR A 142 -18.28 -8.24 3.52
N ASP A 143 -17.75 -9.29 2.90
CA ASP A 143 -18.32 -10.64 2.94
C ASP A 143 -17.44 -11.55 3.80
N ALA A 144 -17.83 -11.77 5.05
CA ALA A 144 -17.09 -12.59 6.00
C ALA A 144 -16.86 -14.05 5.54
N ARG A 145 -17.64 -14.54 4.57
CA ARG A 145 -17.45 -15.90 4.01
C ARG A 145 -16.18 -16.02 3.17
N LEU A 146 -15.63 -14.87 2.75
CA LEU A 146 -14.41 -14.75 1.93
C LEU A 146 -13.17 -14.46 2.79
N GLU A 147 -13.29 -14.49 4.11
CA GLU A 147 -12.12 -14.38 4.97
C GLU A 147 -11.11 -15.48 4.70
N ILE A 148 -9.84 -15.12 4.65
CA ILE A 148 -8.73 -16.04 4.42
C ILE A 148 -7.90 -16.10 5.71
N PRO A 149 -8.09 -17.09 6.57
CA PRO A 149 -7.33 -17.19 7.81
C PRO A 149 -5.83 -17.29 7.55
N ASN A 150 -5.05 -16.60 8.36
CA ASN A 150 -3.57 -16.67 8.35
C ASN A 150 -2.87 -16.22 7.05
N TRP A 151 -3.57 -15.51 6.17
CA TRP A 151 -3.02 -15.07 4.86
C TRP A 151 -1.72 -14.25 4.97
N ASN A 152 -1.47 -13.67 6.13
CA ASN A 152 -0.32 -12.81 6.43
C ASN A 152 0.65 -13.44 7.46
N LEU A 153 0.63 -14.78 7.58
CA LEU A 153 1.49 -15.56 8.45
C LEU A 153 2.36 -16.54 7.67
N SER A 154 3.50 -16.90 8.26
CA SER A 154 4.36 -17.96 7.76
C SER A 154 3.62 -19.29 7.67
N GLY A 155 3.87 -20.02 6.59
CA GLY A 155 3.22 -21.30 6.32
C GLY A 155 1.84 -21.20 5.67
N PHE A 156 1.36 -20.01 5.31
CA PHE A 156 0.17 -19.87 4.49
C PHE A 156 0.40 -20.48 3.10
N ASP A 157 -0.56 -21.25 2.62
CA ASP A 157 -0.54 -21.84 1.28
C ASP A 157 -1.06 -20.83 0.25
N ASP A 158 -0.15 -20.17 -0.44
CA ASP A 158 -0.43 -19.17 -1.48
C ASP A 158 -0.36 -19.73 -2.91
N ASN A 159 -0.34 -21.05 -3.09
CA ASN A 159 -0.22 -21.68 -4.41
C ASN A 159 -1.34 -21.28 -5.39
N ASN A 160 -2.52 -20.92 -4.87
CA ASN A 160 -3.65 -20.46 -5.66
C ASN A 160 -3.64 -18.94 -5.92
N TRP A 161 -2.68 -18.21 -5.36
CA TRP A 161 -2.55 -16.78 -5.58
C TRP A 161 -1.70 -16.51 -6.82
N GLU A 162 -2.02 -15.44 -7.53
CA GLU A 162 -1.24 -15.01 -8.69
C GLU A 162 0.00 -14.23 -8.27
N ASN A 163 1.02 -14.25 -9.11
CA ASN A 163 2.15 -13.34 -8.93
C ASN A 163 1.73 -11.90 -9.20
N SER A 164 2.27 -10.98 -8.44
CA SER A 164 2.08 -9.56 -8.70
C SER A 164 2.73 -9.16 -10.02
N LYS A 165 2.32 -8.01 -10.55
CA LYS A 165 2.84 -7.50 -11.83
C LYS A 165 3.49 -6.15 -11.62
N VAL A 166 4.73 -6.02 -12.11
CA VAL A 166 5.36 -4.71 -12.22
C VAL A 166 4.63 -3.90 -13.29
N VAL A 167 4.16 -2.73 -12.92
CA VAL A 167 3.38 -1.86 -13.80
C VAL A 167 4.07 -0.50 -13.95
N ARG A 168 3.70 0.22 -15.00
CA ARG A 168 4.24 1.56 -15.24
C ARG A 168 3.95 2.47 -14.05
N THR A 169 4.98 3.16 -13.57
CA THR A 169 4.83 4.16 -12.51
C THR A 169 4.13 5.42 -13.02
N PRO A 170 3.36 6.13 -12.19
CA PRO A 170 3.00 7.51 -12.46
C PRO A 170 4.27 8.39 -12.46
N ASP A 171 4.16 9.62 -12.98
CA ASP A 171 5.30 10.53 -13.07
C ASP A 171 5.57 11.33 -11.78
N GLY A 172 4.72 11.18 -10.79
CA GLY A 172 4.88 11.82 -9.48
C GLY A 172 6.13 11.34 -8.75
N LYS A 173 6.87 12.29 -8.19
CA LYS A 173 8.07 11.97 -7.40
C LYS A 173 7.69 11.49 -6.00
N LEU A 174 8.35 10.44 -5.54
CA LEU A 174 8.26 9.99 -4.16
C LEU A 174 8.72 11.08 -3.20
N ARG A 175 7.91 11.35 -2.17
CA ARG A 175 8.18 12.31 -1.10
C ARG A 175 7.71 11.73 0.23
N THR A 176 8.47 11.99 1.29
CA THR A 176 8.04 11.63 2.64
C THR A 176 6.75 12.37 2.98
N GLN A 177 5.78 11.65 3.56
CA GLN A 177 4.60 12.27 4.14
C GLN A 177 5.01 13.07 5.39
N MET A 178 4.76 14.38 5.35
CA MET A 178 5.07 15.31 6.45
C MET A 178 3.81 15.71 7.24
N SER A 179 2.63 15.44 6.68
CA SER A 179 1.36 15.65 7.35
C SER A 179 1.08 14.54 8.34
N GLU A 180 0.36 14.87 9.41
CA GLU A 180 -0.11 13.86 10.35
C GLU A 180 -0.97 12.81 9.63
N PRO A 181 -0.80 11.54 9.97
CA PRO A 181 -1.65 10.48 9.44
C PRO A 181 -3.02 10.47 10.12
N ASP A 182 -3.99 9.93 9.42
CA ASP A 182 -5.30 9.67 10.01
C ASP A 182 -5.22 8.49 11.01
N ARG A 183 -5.91 8.59 12.13
CA ARG A 183 -6.00 7.58 13.18
C ARG A 183 -7.42 7.46 13.70
N VAL A 184 -7.75 6.27 14.17
CA VAL A 184 -8.99 6.07 14.95
C VAL A 184 -8.74 6.50 16.39
N VAL A 185 -9.57 7.38 16.91
CA VAL A 185 -9.52 7.92 18.31
C VAL A 185 -10.63 7.29 19.15
#